data_d50825ee326b067c47548605593b3fd1
#
_entry.id   d50825ee326b067c47548605593b3fd1
#
_cell.length_a   1.000
_cell.length_b   1.000
_cell.length_c   1.000
_cell.angle_alpha   90.00
_cell.angle_beta   90.00
_cell.angle_gamma   90.00
#
_symmetry.space_group_name_H-M   'P 1'
#
loop_
_entity.id
_entity.type
_entity.pdbx_description
1 polymer ?
#
loop_
_entity_poly.entity_id
_entity_poly.type
_entity_poly.pdbx_seq_one_letter_code
_entity_poly.pdbx_strand_id
1 'polypeptide(L)'
;MKIRTILILVTVAIAIALVSLWMGQVSYSWFPPEASAESVLIDNLFSFLTTLGTFIFLGVIGTLSYSVLFQRADKYDESDGPPIEGNVKLEIIWTAIPFALVIWIAVYSYQIYDQMSVLGPMEHVHMMASAQAAPLENEETTENIEVFSRQWSWEFRYGDVMSTELHLPTNQRIKLALHSEDVLHGFYIPAFRLKQDIVPGQVIDFEFTPIREGKYRLRDSQYSGTYFAAMQTDVVVESPEAYQKWLKDSQSQKPTIAYNRAFSEYSQRKGDRWKIVEPAAPPVVNYSNSEMK
;
A
#
# COMPACT_ATOMS: atom_id res chain seq x y z
N MET A 1 0.03 19.54 -42.73
CA MET A 1 -1.31 19.17 -42.16
C MET A 1 -2.28 20.34 -42.37
N LYS A 2 -3.55 20.06 -42.71
CA LYS A 2 -4.58 21.14 -42.84
C LYS A 2 -4.93 21.64 -41.41
N ILE A 3 -5.17 22.93 -41.25
CA ILE A 3 -5.52 23.58 -39.97
C ILE A 3 -6.66 22.85 -39.25
N ARG A 4 -7.65 22.38 -40.01
CA ARG A 4 -8.79 21.57 -39.49
C ARG A 4 -8.33 20.28 -38.81
N THR A 5 -7.33 19.58 -39.35
CA THR A 5 -6.81 18.34 -38.77
C THR A 5 -6.10 18.62 -37.45
N ILE A 6 -5.32 19.71 -37.39
CA ILE A 6 -4.64 20.15 -36.16
C ILE A 6 -5.68 20.46 -35.06
N LEU A 7 -6.71 21.23 -35.40
CA LEU A 7 -7.78 21.57 -34.45
C LEU A 7 -8.49 20.31 -33.90
N ILE A 8 -8.81 19.33 -34.76
CA ILE A 8 -9.43 18.07 -34.34
C ILE A 8 -8.51 17.32 -33.39
N LEU A 9 -7.21 17.17 -33.70
CA LEU A 9 -6.27 16.45 -32.83
C LEU A 9 -6.10 17.15 -31.49
N VAL A 10 -6.02 18.48 -31.46
CA VAL A 10 -5.94 19.27 -30.21
C VAL A 10 -7.21 19.09 -29.39
N THR A 11 -8.39 19.14 -30.01
CA THR A 11 -9.65 18.94 -29.30
C THR A 11 -9.75 17.54 -28.70
N VAL A 12 -9.35 16.50 -29.44
CA VAL A 12 -9.31 15.12 -28.94
C VAL A 12 -8.30 14.98 -27.79
N ALA A 13 -7.13 15.55 -27.93
CA ALA A 13 -6.12 15.52 -26.86
C ALA A 13 -6.61 16.19 -25.58
N ILE A 14 -7.29 17.35 -25.69
CA ILE A 14 -7.91 18.03 -24.54
C ILE A 14 -9.01 17.15 -23.92
N ALA A 15 -9.88 16.54 -24.74
CA ALA A 15 -10.93 15.67 -24.24
C ALA A 15 -10.35 14.45 -23.46
N ILE A 16 -9.32 13.80 -24.02
CA ILE A 16 -8.62 12.70 -23.33
C ILE A 16 -8.00 13.20 -22.02
N ALA A 17 -7.36 14.36 -22.02
CA ALA A 17 -6.76 14.93 -20.81
C ALA A 17 -7.83 15.18 -19.71
N LEU A 18 -8.98 15.75 -20.08
CA LEU A 18 -10.07 15.98 -19.11
C LEU A 18 -10.62 14.68 -18.53
N VAL A 19 -10.83 13.65 -19.37
CA VAL A 19 -11.26 12.32 -18.91
C VAL A 19 -10.20 11.70 -17.99
N SER A 20 -8.93 11.86 -18.30
CA SER A 20 -7.81 11.33 -17.50
C SER A 20 -7.73 12.00 -16.13
N LEU A 21 -7.89 13.32 -16.07
CA LEU A 21 -7.94 14.07 -14.81
C LEU A 21 -9.14 13.66 -13.97
N TRP A 22 -10.30 13.48 -14.59
CA TRP A 22 -11.49 12.97 -13.90
C TRP A 22 -11.25 11.57 -13.34
N MET A 23 -10.63 10.66 -14.10
CA MET A 23 -10.30 9.30 -13.63
C MET A 23 -9.31 9.31 -12.47
N GLY A 24 -8.31 10.21 -12.50
CA GLY A 24 -7.42 10.42 -11.36
C GLY A 24 -8.16 10.87 -10.10
N GLN A 25 -9.16 11.74 -10.21
CA GLN A 25 -9.99 12.13 -9.06
C GLN A 25 -10.87 10.97 -8.56
N VAL A 26 -11.45 10.19 -9.45
CA VAL A 26 -12.25 9.00 -9.09
C VAL A 26 -11.40 7.95 -8.35
N SER A 27 -10.12 7.85 -8.66
CA SER A 27 -9.22 6.83 -8.07
C SER A 27 -9.09 6.92 -6.55
N TYR A 28 -9.28 8.09 -5.93
CA TYR A 28 -9.31 8.22 -4.47
C TYR A 28 -10.44 7.41 -3.82
N SER A 29 -11.55 7.21 -4.52
CA SER A 29 -12.69 6.42 -4.01
C SER A 29 -12.46 4.90 -4.04
N TRP A 30 -11.38 4.43 -4.65
CA TRP A 30 -11.07 3.00 -4.75
C TRP A 30 -10.42 2.42 -3.50
N PHE A 31 -9.98 3.29 -2.62
CA PHE A 31 -9.32 2.94 -1.38
C PHE A 31 -10.19 3.16 -0.14
N PRO A 32 -9.90 2.47 0.98
CA PRO A 32 -10.46 2.84 2.27
C PRO A 32 -10.12 4.31 2.62
N PRO A 33 -10.86 4.95 3.54
CA PRO A 33 -10.50 6.30 4.01
C PRO A 33 -9.06 6.36 4.50
N GLU A 34 -8.36 7.44 4.14
CA GLU A 34 -6.99 7.71 4.58
C GLU A 34 -6.92 7.81 6.10
N ALA A 35 -6.00 7.10 6.72
CA ALA A 35 -5.89 7.04 8.17
C ALA A 35 -4.47 7.27 8.69
N SER A 36 -3.48 7.45 7.80
CA SER A 36 -2.12 7.89 8.13
C SER A 36 -1.68 9.03 7.22
N ALA A 37 -0.67 9.79 7.63
CA ALA A 37 -0.08 10.85 6.82
C ALA A 37 0.53 10.28 5.53
N GLU A 38 1.14 9.12 5.61
CA GLU A 38 1.72 8.39 4.50
C GLU A 38 0.65 7.95 3.48
N SER A 39 -0.56 7.60 3.93
CA SER A 39 -1.67 7.22 3.04
C SER A 39 -2.06 8.35 2.09
N VAL A 40 -2.02 9.60 2.54
CA VAL A 40 -2.31 10.78 1.71
C VAL A 40 -1.28 10.92 0.58
N LEU A 41 0.00 10.72 0.90
CA LEU A 41 1.07 10.79 -0.09
C LEU A 41 0.94 9.69 -1.16
N ILE A 42 0.63 8.47 -0.72
CA ILE A 42 0.44 7.32 -1.62
C ILE A 42 -0.79 7.51 -2.50
N ASP A 43 -1.92 7.98 -1.96
CA ASP A 43 -3.14 8.20 -2.73
C ASP A 43 -2.94 9.31 -3.78
N ASN A 44 -2.20 10.37 -3.46
CA ASN A 44 -1.81 11.41 -4.41
C ASN A 44 -0.93 10.86 -5.54
N LEU A 45 0.07 10.05 -5.21
CA LEU A 45 0.92 9.40 -6.21
C LEU A 45 0.10 8.46 -7.09
N PHE A 46 -0.80 7.68 -6.51
CA PHE A 46 -1.66 6.76 -7.24
C PHE A 46 -2.62 7.51 -8.19
N SER A 47 -3.23 8.60 -7.73
CA SER A 47 -4.08 9.47 -8.56
C SER A 47 -3.31 10.05 -9.75
N PHE A 48 -2.08 10.51 -9.52
CA PHE A 48 -1.19 10.99 -10.59
C PHE A 48 -0.89 9.88 -11.61
N LEU A 49 -0.51 8.68 -11.13
CA LEU A 49 -0.22 7.54 -12.02
C LEU A 49 -1.46 7.06 -12.78
N THR A 50 -2.63 7.09 -12.14
CA THR A 50 -3.91 6.75 -12.77
C THR A 50 -4.26 7.76 -13.87
N THR A 51 -4.08 9.05 -13.62
CA THR A 51 -4.28 10.11 -14.61
C THR A 51 -3.39 9.89 -15.83
N LEU A 52 -2.10 9.70 -15.60
CA LEU A 52 -1.12 9.48 -16.65
C LEU A 52 -1.38 8.19 -17.45
N GLY A 53 -1.64 7.08 -16.73
CA GLY A 53 -1.95 5.80 -17.34
C GLY A 53 -3.23 5.85 -18.20
N THR A 54 -4.26 6.53 -17.72
CA THR A 54 -5.51 6.73 -18.47
C THR A 54 -5.27 7.54 -19.74
N PHE A 55 -4.46 8.60 -19.67
CA PHE A 55 -4.13 9.42 -20.83
C PHE A 55 -3.41 8.60 -21.91
N ILE A 56 -2.40 7.84 -21.54
CA ILE A 56 -1.66 6.96 -22.44
C ILE A 56 -2.57 5.89 -23.03
N PHE A 57 -3.34 5.20 -22.18
CA PHE A 57 -4.25 4.13 -22.57
C PHE A 57 -5.28 4.61 -23.60
N LEU A 58 -5.97 5.71 -23.32
CA LEU A 58 -6.96 6.27 -24.23
C LEU A 58 -6.33 6.76 -25.56
N GLY A 59 -5.13 7.32 -25.50
CA GLY A 59 -4.37 7.72 -26.69
C GLY A 59 -4.04 6.53 -27.59
N VAL A 60 -3.52 5.46 -27.00
CA VAL A 60 -3.14 4.25 -27.74
C VAL A 60 -4.38 3.53 -28.28
N ILE A 61 -5.38 3.26 -27.43
CA ILE A 61 -6.62 2.59 -27.86
C ILE A 61 -7.38 3.42 -28.89
N GLY A 62 -7.43 4.75 -28.73
CA GLY A 62 -8.06 5.65 -29.71
C GLY A 62 -7.39 5.57 -31.05
N THR A 63 -6.05 5.60 -31.10
CA THR A 63 -5.29 5.49 -32.35
C THR A 63 -5.46 4.12 -33.02
N LEU A 64 -5.37 3.03 -32.23
CA LEU A 64 -5.61 1.67 -32.75
C LEU A 64 -7.02 1.49 -33.29
N SER A 65 -8.03 1.96 -32.53
CA SER A 65 -9.42 1.88 -32.95
C SER A 65 -9.66 2.66 -34.25
N TYR A 66 -9.09 3.86 -34.35
CA TYR A 66 -9.17 4.64 -35.57
C TYR A 66 -8.55 3.90 -36.76
N SER A 67 -7.36 3.32 -36.61
CA SER A 67 -6.72 2.55 -37.68
C SER A 67 -7.54 1.35 -38.11
N VAL A 68 -8.04 0.55 -37.17
CA VAL A 68 -8.84 -0.66 -37.48
C VAL A 68 -10.18 -0.34 -38.14
N LEU A 69 -10.83 0.77 -37.73
CA LEU A 69 -12.16 1.10 -38.24
C LEU A 69 -12.11 1.87 -39.57
N PHE A 70 -11.12 2.74 -39.77
CA PHE A 70 -11.11 3.69 -40.88
C PHE A 70 -9.97 3.49 -41.89
N GLN A 71 -8.94 2.68 -41.56
CA GLN A 71 -7.78 2.48 -42.43
C GLN A 71 -7.60 1.00 -42.85
N ARG A 72 -8.64 0.17 -42.66
CA ARG A 72 -8.62 -1.21 -43.16
C ARG A 72 -8.76 -1.23 -44.66
N ALA A 73 -8.06 -2.15 -45.31
CA ALA A 73 -8.25 -2.47 -46.74
C ALA A 73 -9.65 -3.02 -47.01
N ASP A 74 -10.17 -2.79 -48.20
CA ASP A 74 -11.42 -3.39 -48.63
C ASP A 74 -11.29 -4.91 -48.73
N LYS A 75 -12.44 -5.62 -48.58
CA LYS A 75 -12.51 -7.09 -48.54
C LYS A 75 -11.87 -7.80 -49.75
N TYR A 76 -11.80 -7.12 -50.87
CA TYR A 76 -11.30 -7.65 -52.13
C TYR A 76 -10.06 -6.90 -52.64
N ASP A 77 -9.44 -6.12 -51.80
CA ASP A 77 -8.20 -5.39 -52.12
C ASP A 77 -7.01 -6.34 -51.91
N GLU A 78 -6.44 -6.84 -52.99
CA GLU A 78 -5.26 -7.70 -53.04
C GLU A 78 -3.99 -6.90 -53.39
N SER A 79 -4.07 -5.59 -53.33
CA SER A 79 -2.90 -4.73 -53.59
C SER A 79 -1.90 -4.80 -52.46
N ASP A 80 -0.61 -4.76 -52.80
CA ASP A 80 0.45 -4.60 -51.81
C ASP A 80 0.29 -3.27 -51.08
N GLY A 81 0.49 -3.29 -49.75
CA GLY A 81 0.48 -2.07 -48.97
C GLY A 81 1.58 -1.08 -49.43
N PRO A 82 1.43 0.20 -49.10
CA PRO A 82 2.45 1.20 -49.48
C PRO A 82 3.82 0.79 -48.88
N PRO A 83 4.92 0.83 -49.64
CA PRO A 83 6.26 0.51 -49.17
C PRO A 83 6.76 1.58 -48.20
N ILE A 84 6.31 1.49 -46.94
CA ILE A 84 6.71 2.40 -45.89
C ILE A 84 7.95 1.78 -45.22
N GLU A 85 9.10 2.37 -45.47
CA GLU A 85 10.32 2.11 -44.71
C GLU A 85 10.30 2.91 -43.41
N GLY A 86 11.23 2.64 -42.48
CA GLY A 86 11.28 3.30 -41.17
C GLY A 86 11.39 4.85 -41.25
N ASN A 87 11.04 5.50 -40.15
CA ASN A 87 11.22 6.96 -39.99
C ASN A 87 12.03 7.23 -38.72
N VAL A 88 13.35 7.45 -38.90
CA VAL A 88 14.31 7.64 -37.80
C VAL A 88 13.88 8.74 -36.82
N LYS A 89 13.29 9.84 -37.29
CA LYS A 89 12.81 10.90 -36.36
C LYS A 89 11.66 10.41 -35.47
N LEU A 90 10.74 9.69 -36.06
CA LEU A 90 9.61 9.12 -35.30
C LEU A 90 10.09 8.04 -34.32
N GLU A 91 11.06 7.21 -34.73
CA GLU A 91 11.67 6.17 -33.89
C GLU A 91 12.36 6.78 -32.67
N ILE A 92 13.12 7.85 -32.85
CA ILE A 92 13.75 8.59 -31.74
C ILE A 92 12.67 9.15 -30.79
N ILE A 93 11.62 9.76 -31.31
CA ILE A 93 10.57 10.39 -30.50
C ILE A 93 9.84 9.35 -29.65
N TRP A 94 9.39 8.24 -30.24
CA TRP A 94 8.64 7.23 -29.49
C TRP A 94 9.49 6.41 -28.51
N THR A 95 10.82 6.44 -28.66
CA THR A 95 11.75 5.85 -27.69
C THR A 95 12.10 6.85 -26.57
N ALA A 96 12.41 8.09 -26.92
CA ALA A 96 12.88 9.10 -25.98
C ALA A 96 11.77 9.54 -24.99
N ILE A 97 10.51 9.68 -25.46
CA ILE A 97 9.41 10.14 -24.62
C ILE A 97 9.10 9.12 -23.51
N PRO A 98 8.85 7.80 -23.77
CA PRO A 98 8.63 6.84 -22.72
C PRO A 98 9.83 6.69 -21.76
N PHE A 99 11.06 6.76 -22.30
CA PHE A 99 12.26 6.70 -21.46
C PHE A 99 12.33 7.87 -20.47
N ALA A 100 12.14 9.09 -20.94
CA ALA A 100 12.12 10.28 -20.08
C ALA A 100 10.96 10.21 -19.06
N LEU A 101 9.79 9.70 -19.46
CA LEU A 101 8.65 9.51 -18.61
C LEU A 101 8.93 8.52 -17.46
N VAL A 102 9.56 7.38 -17.76
CA VAL A 102 9.93 6.38 -16.74
C VAL A 102 10.91 6.98 -15.73
N ILE A 103 11.91 7.73 -16.17
CA ILE A 103 12.84 8.42 -15.27
C ILE A 103 12.08 9.42 -14.39
N TRP A 104 11.20 10.21 -14.96
CA TRP A 104 10.41 11.18 -14.20
C TRP A 104 9.52 10.51 -13.14
N ILE A 105 8.81 9.44 -13.49
CA ILE A 105 8.01 8.66 -12.54
C ILE A 105 8.89 8.09 -11.43
N ALA A 106 10.06 7.53 -11.77
CA ALA A 106 10.98 6.96 -10.78
C ALA A 106 11.47 8.03 -9.78
N VAL A 107 11.89 9.19 -10.27
CA VAL A 107 12.33 10.31 -9.42
C VAL A 107 11.19 10.81 -8.54
N TYR A 108 9.99 11.00 -9.10
CA TYR A 108 8.83 11.46 -8.34
C TYR A 108 8.41 10.45 -7.26
N SER A 109 8.34 9.17 -7.60
CA SER A 109 8.04 8.09 -6.65
C SER A 109 9.07 8.00 -5.53
N TYR A 110 10.35 8.18 -5.85
CA TYR A 110 11.42 8.22 -4.86
C TYR A 110 11.28 9.41 -3.91
N GLN A 111 10.94 10.59 -4.41
CA GLN A 111 10.70 11.78 -3.56
C GLN A 111 9.53 11.56 -2.59
N ILE A 112 8.45 10.92 -3.04
CA ILE A 112 7.32 10.56 -2.17
C ILE A 112 7.75 9.55 -1.11
N TYR A 113 8.49 8.51 -1.50
CA TYR A 113 9.02 7.51 -0.56
C TYR A 113 9.92 8.14 0.52
N ASP A 114 10.80 9.04 0.12
CA ASP A 114 11.70 9.76 1.03
C ASP A 114 10.91 10.63 2.05
N GLN A 115 9.84 11.29 1.60
CA GLN A 115 8.96 12.07 2.48
C GLN A 115 8.21 11.21 3.51
N MET A 116 7.92 9.94 3.22
CA MET A 116 7.21 9.06 4.16
C MET A 116 8.09 8.63 5.34
N SER A 117 9.41 8.53 5.17
CA SER A 117 10.39 8.15 6.20
C SER A 117 10.01 6.90 7.01
N VAL A 118 9.36 5.92 6.37
CA VAL A 118 8.78 4.73 7.04
C VAL A 118 9.81 3.79 7.68
N LEU A 119 11.07 3.89 7.30
CA LEU A 119 12.19 3.13 7.87
C LEU A 119 13.00 3.95 8.90
N GLY A 120 12.40 5.01 9.40
CA GLY A 120 13.09 6.00 10.25
C GLY A 120 13.90 7.00 9.43
N PRO A 121 14.57 7.98 10.08
CA PRO A 121 15.49 8.86 9.40
C PRO A 121 16.60 8.01 8.78
N MET A 122 16.60 7.86 7.46
CA MET A 122 17.71 7.21 6.79
C MET A 122 18.97 8.05 7.09
N GLU A 123 19.97 7.46 7.73
CA GLU A 123 21.32 8.02 7.66
C GLU A 123 21.63 8.18 6.18
N HIS A 124 21.71 9.44 5.76
CA HIS A 124 21.89 9.80 4.36
C HIS A 124 23.08 9.06 3.77
N VAL A 125 22.83 8.02 3.00
CA VAL A 125 23.77 7.66 1.95
C VAL A 125 23.74 8.85 1.00
N HIS A 126 24.68 9.75 1.19
CA HIS A 126 24.91 10.87 0.32
C HIS A 126 25.09 10.38 -1.12
N MET A 127 24.03 10.43 -1.91
CA MET A 127 24.15 10.57 -3.34
C MET A 127 23.14 11.59 -3.84
N MET A 128 23.69 12.78 -4.01
CA MET A 128 23.26 13.88 -4.88
C MET A 128 21.88 14.52 -4.63
N ALA A 129 22.06 15.80 -4.36
CA ALA A 129 21.14 16.90 -4.55
C ALA A 129 20.31 17.35 -3.36
N SER A 130 20.94 18.27 -2.66
CA SER A 130 20.28 19.37 -1.96
C SER A 130 19.13 19.97 -2.76
N ALA A 131 17.96 20.04 -2.15
CA ALA A 131 17.14 21.25 -2.15
C ALA A 131 16.03 21.10 -1.10
N GLN A 132 16.23 21.79 0.03
CA GLN A 132 15.16 22.39 0.86
C GLN A 132 13.89 21.55 1.13
N ALA A 133 14.02 20.46 1.91
CA ALA A 133 13.01 20.12 2.89
C ALA A 133 13.58 20.59 4.23
N ALA A 134 12.97 21.58 4.85
CA ALA A 134 13.26 21.95 6.22
C ALA A 134 13.03 20.72 7.08
N PRO A 135 13.93 20.36 8.02
CA PRO A 135 13.65 19.36 9.02
C PRO A 135 12.44 19.88 9.80
N LEU A 136 11.38 19.10 9.87
CA LEU A 136 10.39 19.24 10.94
C LEU A 136 11.13 18.83 12.21
N GLU A 137 11.90 19.75 12.76
CA GLU A 137 12.36 19.72 14.14
C GLU A 137 11.15 19.94 15.05
N ASN A 138 10.42 18.83 15.28
CA ASN A 138 9.73 18.64 16.52
C ASN A 138 10.16 17.26 17.00
N GLU A 139 10.99 17.23 18.03
CA GLU A 139 11.15 16.10 18.94
C GLU A 139 9.81 15.86 19.66
N GLU A 140 8.78 15.54 18.90
CA GLU A 140 7.53 15.03 19.47
C GLU A 140 7.77 13.58 19.81
N THR A 141 7.54 13.28 21.08
CA THR A 141 7.64 11.99 21.74
C THR A 141 7.22 10.85 20.81
N THR A 142 8.21 10.17 20.27
CA THR A 142 7.98 8.98 19.43
C THR A 142 7.57 7.84 20.34
N GLU A 143 6.34 7.39 20.25
CA GLU A 143 5.91 6.19 20.97
C GLU A 143 6.57 4.96 20.34
N ASN A 144 7.29 4.21 21.17
CA ASN A 144 7.97 2.97 20.76
C ASN A 144 7.11 1.77 21.16
N ILE A 145 6.71 0.96 20.18
CA ILE A 145 5.89 -0.23 20.38
C ILE A 145 6.61 -1.42 19.78
N GLU A 146 6.83 -2.46 20.56
CA GLU A 146 7.35 -3.73 20.05
C GLU A 146 6.20 -4.59 19.54
N VAL A 147 6.35 -5.15 18.34
CA VAL A 147 5.36 -6.00 17.68
C VAL A 147 5.95 -7.39 17.49
N PHE A 148 5.34 -8.38 18.08
CA PHE A 148 5.71 -9.79 17.92
C PHE A 148 4.67 -10.51 17.08
N SER A 149 5.15 -11.14 16.01
CA SER A 149 4.35 -11.99 15.12
C SER A 149 4.77 -13.45 15.28
N ARG A 150 3.78 -14.34 15.37
CA ARG A 150 3.94 -15.80 15.37
C ARG A 150 2.71 -16.44 14.74
N GLN A 151 2.78 -17.69 14.34
CA GLN A 151 1.68 -18.44 13.72
C GLN A 151 0.53 -18.66 14.71
N TRP A 152 -0.58 -18.07 14.64
CA TRP A 152 -1.12 -16.99 13.79
C TRP A 152 -1.73 -15.95 14.74
N SER A 153 -0.89 -15.19 15.40
CA SER A 153 -1.26 -14.19 16.41
C SER A 153 -0.32 -12.99 16.37
N TRP A 154 -0.84 -11.85 16.79
CA TRP A 154 -0.13 -10.62 17.02
C TRP A 154 -0.05 -10.35 18.53
N GLU A 155 1.09 -9.80 18.97
CA GLU A 155 1.30 -9.30 20.32
C GLU A 155 1.99 -7.94 20.23
N PHE A 156 1.44 -6.96 20.95
CA PHE A 156 1.95 -5.60 20.98
C PHE A 156 2.37 -5.25 22.40
N ARG A 157 3.58 -4.71 22.56
CA ARG A 157 4.13 -4.35 23.86
C ARG A 157 4.39 -2.85 23.93
N TYR A 158 3.83 -2.23 24.96
CA TYR A 158 3.93 -0.83 25.30
C TYR A 158 4.66 -0.72 26.67
N GLY A 159 5.98 -0.94 26.67
CA GLY A 159 6.72 -1.14 27.91
C GLY A 159 6.20 -2.38 28.68
N ASP A 160 5.58 -2.17 29.86
CA ASP A 160 5.04 -3.26 30.70
C ASP A 160 3.64 -3.73 30.30
N VAL A 161 2.96 -3.05 29.37
CA VAL A 161 1.64 -3.41 28.90
C VAL A 161 1.73 -4.30 27.66
N MET A 162 1.00 -5.42 27.66
CA MET A 162 0.86 -6.31 26.51
C MET A 162 -0.59 -6.34 26.02
N SER A 163 -0.79 -6.27 24.70
CA SER A 163 -2.11 -6.29 24.07
C SER A 163 -2.10 -7.19 22.84
N THR A 164 -3.26 -7.74 22.49
CA THR A 164 -3.51 -8.41 21.21
C THR A 164 -4.12 -7.47 20.16
N GLU A 165 -4.51 -6.26 20.55
CA GLU A 165 -4.97 -5.18 19.68
C GLU A 165 -3.90 -4.08 19.66
N LEU A 166 -3.72 -3.44 18.49
CA LEU A 166 -2.78 -2.33 18.34
C LEU A 166 -3.50 -1.01 18.64
N HIS A 167 -3.11 -0.35 19.73
CA HIS A 167 -3.61 0.98 20.11
C HIS A 167 -2.62 2.07 19.74
N LEU A 168 -3.07 3.14 19.12
CA LEU A 168 -2.24 4.21 18.58
C LEU A 168 -2.85 5.59 18.87
N PRO A 169 -2.05 6.58 19.31
CA PRO A 169 -2.51 7.96 19.38
C PRO A 169 -2.54 8.62 18.01
N THR A 170 -3.50 9.52 17.76
CA THR A 170 -3.53 10.35 16.55
C THR A 170 -2.46 11.43 16.58
N ASN A 171 -1.99 11.84 15.38
CA ASN A 171 -1.10 12.98 15.16
C ASN A 171 0.24 12.90 15.92
N GLN A 172 0.68 11.70 16.24
CA GLN A 172 1.99 11.42 16.83
C GLN A 172 2.75 10.43 15.96
N ARG A 173 4.05 10.63 15.81
CA ARG A 173 4.92 9.70 15.11
C ARG A 173 5.06 8.43 15.93
N ILE A 174 4.77 7.28 15.34
CA ILE A 174 4.87 5.96 15.96
C ILE A 174 6.07 5.24 15.39
N LYS A 175 6.87 4.66 16.27
CA LYS A 175 7.93 3.74 15.88
C LYS A 175 7.58 2.33 16.34
N LEU A 176 7.50 1.40 15.38
CA LEU A 176 7.33 -0.01 15.65
C LEU A 176 8.67 -0.74 15.51
N ALA A 177 8.99 -1.61 16.47
CA ALA A 177 10.03 -2.61 16.34
C ALA A 177 9.36 -3.96 16.02
N LEU A 178 9.48 -4.41 14.77
CA LEU A 178 8.79 -5.60 14.27
C LEU A 178 9.67 -6.84 14.43
N HIS A 179 9.15 -7.86 15.13
CA HIS A 179 9.81 -9.13 15.39
C HIS A 179 8.98 -10.31 14.88
N SER A 180 9.62 -11.28 14.24
CA SER A 180 9.03 -12.57 13.95
C SER A 180 9.69 -13.66 14.79
N GLU A 181 8.87 -14.47 15.48
CA GLU A 181 9.32 -15.57 16.33
C GLU A 181 9.49 -16.90 15.54
N ASP A 182 8.93 -17.01 14.33
CA ASP A 182 8.91 -18.29 13.61
C ASP A 182 9.16 -18.18 12.10
N VAL A 183 8.23 -17.59 11.33
CA VAL A 183 8.29 -17.54 9.87
C VAL A 183 8.16 -16.10 9.37
N LEU A 184 8.26 -15.89 8.07
CA LEU A 184 7.99 -14.59 7.45
C LEU A 184 6.52 -14.21 7.65
N HIS A 185 6.28 -13.01 8.20
CA HIS A 185 4.96 -12.38 8.31
C HIS A 185 4.93 -11.05 7.58
N GLY A 186 3.74 -10.53 7.32
CA GLY A 186 3.57 -9.23 6.69
C GLY A 186 2.65 -8.33 7.48
N PHE A 187 3.19 -7.30 8.10
CA PHE A 187 2.42 -6.26 8.77
C PHE A 187 1.74 -5.37 7.73
N TYR A 188 0.42 -5.42 7.64
CA TYR A 188 -0.33 -4.67 6.62
C TYR A 188 -1.61 -4.06 7.18
N ILE A 189 -1.68 -2.73 7.15
CA ILE A 189 -2.86 -1.95 7.51
C ILE A 189 -3.37 -1.24 6.24
N PRO A 190 -4.41 -1.75 5.57
CA PRO A 190 -4.90 -1.19 4.30
C PRO A 190 -5.24 0.29 4.35
N ALA A 191 -5.87 0.76 5.45
CA ALA A 191 -6.25 2.16 5.61
C ALA A 191 -5.04 3.12 5.75
N PHE A 192 -3.89 2.59 6.15
CA PHE A 192 -2.64 3.36 6.26
C PHE A 192 -1.80 3.28 4.99
N ARG A 193 -2.15 2.41 4.01
CA ARG A 193 -1.36 2.07 2.81
C ARG A 193 0.03 1.52 3.14
N LEU A 194 0.25 1.10 4.37
CA LEU A 194 1.55 0.65 4.86
C LEU A 194 1.60 -0.88 4.93
N LYS A 195 2.66 -1.42 4.36
CA LYS A 195 3.00 -2.83 4.40
C LYS A 195 4.49 -2.98 4.67
N GLN A 196 4.83 -3.82 5.65
CA GLN A 196 6.21 -4.17 5.98
C GLN A 196 6.33 -5.67 6.24
N ASP A 197 7.30 -6.31 5.59
CA ASP A 197 7.60 -7.71 5.84
C ASP A 197 8.44 -7.85 7.10
N ILE A 198 8.13 -8.87 7.92
CA ILE A 198 8.79 -9.17 9.18
C ILE A 198 9.59 -10.44 9.01
N VAL A 199 10.91 -10.31 8.98
CA VAL A 199 11.84 -11.42 8.70
C VAL A 199 12.31 -12.04 10.01
N PRO A 200 12.23 -13.38 10.19
CA PRO A 200 12.73 -14.05 11.38
C PRO A 200 14.21 -13.75 11.64
N GLY A 201 14.54 -13.51 12.91
CA GLY A 201 15.91 -13.23 13.35
C GLY A 201 16.39 -11.80 13.05
N GLN A 202 15.52 -10.93 12.56
CA GLN A 202 15.80 -9.52 12.37
C GLN A 202 14.77 -8.67 13.11
N VAL A 203 15.19 -7.51 13.61
CA VAL A 203 14.31 -6.46 14.11
C VAL A 203 14.19 -5.41 13.02
N ILE A 204 12.96 -5.08 12.63
CA ILE A 204 12.72 -4.13 11.56
C ILE A 204 12.02 -2.91 12.13
N ASP A 205 12.70 -1.78 12.10
CA ASP A 205 12.12 -0.50 12.46
C ASP A 205 11.13 -0.04 11.38
N PHE A 206 9.97 0.43 11.82
CA PHE A 206 8.90 0.86 10.93
C PHE A 206 8.14 2.04 11.53
N GLU A 207 8.06 3.14 10.83
CA GLU A 207 7.52 4.38 11.35
C GLU A 207 6.38 4.93 10.49
N PHE A 208 5.37 5.52 11.16
CA PHE A 208 4.26 6.19 10.51
C PHE A 208 3.51 7.11 11.48
N THR A 209 2.60 7.93 10.92
CA THR A 209 1.81 8.88 11.71
C THR A 209 0.31 8.65 11.47
N PRO A 210 -0.44 8.05 12.43
CA PRO A 210 -1.90 7.97 12.35
C PRO A 210 -2.53 9.38 12.37
N ILE A 211 -3.52 9.65 11.52
CA ILE A 211 -4.17 10.97 11.44
C ILE A 211 -5.68 10.96 11.67
N ARG A 212 -6.29 9.79 11.72
CA ARG A 212 -7.74 9.66 11.84
C ARG A 212 -8.11 8.64 12.91
N GLU A 213 -8.87 9.07 13.90
CA GLU A 213 -9.47 8.20 14.92
C GLU A 213 -10.40 7.15 14.29
N GLY A 214 -10.40 5.95 14.85
CA GLY A 214 -11.26 4.86 14.40
C GLY A 214 -10.67 3.48 14.60
N LYS A 215 -11.42 2.47 14.18
CA LYS A 215 -10.97 1.08 14.17
C LYS A 215 -10.62 0.65 12.76
N TYR A 216 -9.43 0.12 12.62
CA TYR A 216 -8.88 -0.39 11.36
C TYR A 216 -8.47 -1.84 11.53
N ARG A 217 -8.07 -2.48 10.43
CA ARG A 217 -7.69 -3.89 10.45
C ARG A 217 -6.22 -4.05 10.09
N LEU A 218 -5.45 -4.69 10.99
CA LEU A 218 -4.14 -5.26 10.68
C LEU A 218 -4.32 -6.69 10.17
N ARG A 219 -3.59 -7.06 9.12
CA ARG A 219 -3.61 -8.40 8.52
C ARG A 219 -2.19 -8.89 8.30
N ASP A 220 -1.99 -10.20 8.40
CA ASP A 220 -0.82 -10.82 7.81
C ASP A 220 -0.98 -10.86 6.28
N SER A 221 -0.05 -10.24 5.58
CA SER A 221 -0.04 -10.14 4.11
C SER A 221 0.95 -11.08 3.44
N GLN A 222 1.68 -11.89 4.25
CA GLN A 222 2.55 -12.96 3.77
C GLN A 222 1.94 -14.34 4.05
N TYR A 223 2.34 -15.32 3.27
CA TYR A 223 1.91 -16.69 3.53
C TYR A 223 2.74 -17.27 4.69
N SER A 224 2.19 -17.17 5.89
CA SER A 224 2.80 -17.70 7.11
C SER A 224 2.27 -19.08 7.51
N GLY A 225 1.68 -19.82 6.60
CA GLY A 225 1.14 -21.17 6.82
C GLY A 225 -0.39 -21.24 6.68
N THR A 226 -0.99 -22.34 7.09
CA THR A 226 -2.38 -22.73 6.82
C THR A 226 -3.42 -21.66 7.19
N TYR A 227 -3.21 -20.96 8.30
CA TYR A 227 -4.18 -20.00 8.84
C TYR A 227 -3.72 -18.54 8.74
N PHE A 228 -2.81 -18.22 7.82
CA PHE A 228 -2.31 -16.85 7.66
C PHE A 228 -3.44 -15.81 7.42
N ALA A 229 -4.48 -16.19 6.69
CA ALA A 229 -5.60 -15.30 6.40
C ALA A 229 -6.45 -15.00 7.66
N ALA A 230 -6.40 -15.85 8.68
CA ALA A 230 -7.06 -15.63 9.96
C ALA A 230 -6.21 -14.78 10.93
N MET A 231 -4.94 -14.56 10.63
CA MET A 231 -4.04 -13.73 11.44
C MET A 231 -4.34 -12.24 11.22
N GLN A 232 -5.36 -11.77 11.91
CA GLN A 232 -5.86 -10.40 11.85
C GLN A 232 -6.12 -9.88 13.26
N THR A 233 -5.98 -8.57 13.44
CA THR A 233 -6.34 -7.89 14.68
C THR A 233 -6.84 -6.49 14.42
N ASP A 234 -7.49 -5.87 15.40
CA ASP A 234 -7.93 -4.50 15.33
C ASP A 234 -6.77 -3.53 15.59
N VAL A 235 -6.79 -2.42 14.87
CA VAL A 235 -5.95 -1.26 15.11
C VAL A 235 -6.87 -0.14 15.57
N VAL A 236 -6.71 0.28 16.80
CA VAL A 236 -7.54 1.31 17.43
C VAL A 236 -6.74 2.60 17.47
N VAL A 237 -7.17 3.59 16.68
CA VAL A 237 -6.58 4.92 16.69
C VAL A 237 -7.47 5.84 17.51
N GLU A 238 -6.87 6.46 18.53
CA GLU A 238 -7.57 7.25 19.54
C GLU A 238 -6.94 8.63 19.68
N SER A 239 -7.65 9.56 20.36
CA SER A 239 -7.02 10.81 20.76
C SER A 239 -5.84 10.53 21.73
N PRO A 240 -4.82 11.40 21.79
CA PRO A 240 -3.71 11.22 22.73
C PRO A 240 -4.15 11.03 24.17
N GLU A 241 -5.20 11.72 24.61
CA GLU A 241 -5.74 11.63 25.97
C GLU A 241 -6.42 10.26 26.20
N ALA A 242 -7.18 9.77 25.22
CA ALA A 242 -7.83 8.46 25.30
C ALA A 242 -6.81 7.33 25.31
N TYR A 243 -5.77 7.43 24.48
CA TYR A 243 -4.65 6.49 24.42
C TYR A 243 -3.90 6.43 25.76
N GLN A 244 -3.55 7.57 26.33
CA GLN A 244 -2.85 7.60 27.63
C GLN A 244 -3.73 7.05 28.76
N LYS A 245 -5.04 7.28 28.71
CA LYS A 245 -5.99 6.68 29.65
C LYS A 245 -6.03 5.18 29.50
N TRP A 246 -6.15 4.68 28.24
CA TRP A 246 -6.14 3.24 27.96
C TRP A 246 -4.86 2.58 28.46
N LEU A 247 -3.69 3.19 28.22
CA LEU A 247 -2.40 2.68 28.66
C LEU A 247 -2.33 2.57 30.18
N LYS A 248 -2.76 3.61 30.90
CA LYS A 248 -2.79 3.64 32.36
C LYS A 248 -3.77 2.62 32.95
N ASP A 249 -4.96 2.51 32.37
CA ASP A 249 -5.96 1.54 32.80
C ASP A 249 -5.47 0.10 32.58
N SER A 250 -4.78 -0.15 31.46
CA SER A 250 -4.19 -1.45 31.12
C SER A 250 -3.04 -1.84 32.06
N GLN A 251 -2.22 -0.90 32.50
CA GLN A 251 -1.14 -1.16 33.48
C GLN A 251 -1.68 -1.66 34.83
N SER A 252 -2.90 -1.28 35.18
CA SER A 252 -3.56 -1.72 36.41
C SER A 252 -4.17 -3.12 36.34
N GLN A 253 -4.29 -3.68 35.14
CA GLN A 253 -4.91 -4.98 34.90
C GLN A 253 -3.87 -6.12 35.00
N LYS A 254 -4.30 -7.26 35.56
CA LYS A 254 -3.46 -8.47 35.56
C LYS A 254 -3.43 -9.04 34.12
N PRO A 255 -2.26 -9.38 33.59
CA PRO A 255 -2.15 -10.03 32.28
C PRO A 255 -2.96 -11.33 32.24
N THR A 256 -3.73 -11.53 31.19
CA THR A 256 -4.41 -12.79 30.90
C THR A 256 -3.78 -13.45 29.68
N ILE A 257 -3.75 -14.78 29.65
CA ILE A 257 -3.19 -15.51 28.51
C ILE A 257 -4.16 -15.38 27.34
N ALA A 258 -3.69 -14.81 26.23
CA ALA A 258 -4.44 -14.81 24.97
C ALA A 258 -4.43 -16.22 24.34
N TYR A 259 -5.60 -16.73 24.01
CA TYR A 259 -5.74 -18.05 23.40
C TYR A 259 -5.59 -17.98 21.88
N ASN A 260 -4.52 -18.58 21.36
CA ASN A 260 -4.32 -18.71 19.92
C ASN A 260 -5.07 -19.95 19.40
N ARG A 261 -6.33 -19.77 19.01
CA ARG A 261 -7.21 -20.81 18.52
C ARG A 261 -6.69 -21.45 17.23
N ALA A 262 -6.13 -20.66 16.30
CA ALA A 262 -5.60 -21.14 15.04
C ALA A 262 -4.44 -22.12 15.26
N PHE A 263 -3.50 -21.78 16.12
CA PHE A 263 -2.36 -22.65 16.44
C PHE A 263 -2.80 -23.89 17.20
N SER A 264 -3.73 -23.77 18.11
CA SER A 264 -4.29 -24.94 18.85
C SER A 264 -4.93 -25.94 17.91
N GLU A 265 -5.77 -25.48 16.98
CA GLU A 265 -6.39 -26.34 15.97
C GLU A 265 -5.36 -26.96 15.01
N TYR A 266 -4.38 -26.19 14.55
CA TYR A 266 -3.30 -26.69 13.70
C TYR A 266 -2.47 -27.77 14.37
N SER A 267 -2.10 -27.59 15.64
CA SER A 267 -1.31 -28.57 16.39
C SER A 267 -2.05 -29.88 16.61
N GLN A 268 -3.36 -29.81 16.79
CA GLN A 268 -4.21 -31.04 16.89
C GLN A 268 -4.26 -31.79 15.55
N ARG A 269 -4.26 -31.10 14.41
CA ARG A 269 -4.29 -31.70 13.06
C ARG A 269 -2.95 -32.25 12.60
N LYS A 270 -1.84 -31.89 13.21
CA LYS A 270 -0.50 -32.27 12.77
C LYS A 270 -0.25 -33.80 12.76
N GLY A 271 -1.00 -34.56 13.55
CA GLY A 271 -0.98 -36.03 13.56
C GLY A 271 -1.78 -36.71 12.43
N ASP A 272 -2.69 -36.00 11.79
CA ASP A 272 -3.67 -36.54 10.81
C ASP A 272 -3.40 -36.09 9.38
N ARG A 273 -2.15 -35.92 8.97
CA ARG A 273 -1.73 -35.35 7.67
C ARG A 273 -2.36 -35.99 6.43
N TRP A 274 -2.87 -37.22 6.54
CA TRP A 274 -3.39 -38.01 5.43
C TRP A 274 -4.88 -38.27 5.46
N LYS A 275 -5.59 -37.74 6.46
CA LYS A 275 -7.05 -37.82 6.48
C LYS A 275 -7.64 -36.63 5.72
N ILE A 276 -8.51 -36.93 4.75
CA ILE A 276 -9.33 -35.93 4.11
C ILE A 276 -10.36 -35.48 5.16
N VAL A 277 -10.27 -34.26 5.58
CA VAL A 277 -11.20 -33.62 6.51
C VAL A 277 -11.99 -32.59 5.73
N GLU A 278 -13.27 -32.44 6.04
CA GLU A 278 -14.05 -31.34 5.51
C GLU A 278 -13.35 -30.00 5.86
N PRO A 279 -13.32 -29.01 4.94
CA PRO A 279 -12.74 -27.72 5.23
C PRO A 279 -13.46 -27.08 6.41
N ALA A 280 -12.78 -26.97 7.55
CA ALA A 280 -13.29 -26.17 8.64
C ALA A 280 -13.14 -24.68 8.30
N ALA A 281 -14.09 -23.89 8.76
CA ALA A 281 -13.90 -22.43 8.73
C ALA A 281 -12.62 -22.08 9.48
N PRO A 282 -11.77 -21.16 8.95
CA PRO A 282 -10.56 -20.77 9.63
C PRO A 282 -10.91 -20.21 11.01
N PRO A 283 -10.17 -20.61 12.06
CA PRO A 283 -10.42 -20.10 13.41
C PRO A 283 -10.21 -18.59 13.44
N VAL A 284 -11.05 -17.94 14.17
CA VAL A 284 -10.95 -16.52 14.40
C VAL A 284 -9.90 -16.26 15.46
N VAL A 285 -8.89 -15.49 15.15
CA VAL A 285 -7.78 -15.14 16.02
C VAL A 285 -7.90 -13.68 16.44
N ASN A 286 -7.62 -13.38 17.70
CA ASN A 286 -7.59 -12.00 18.23
C ASN A 286 -8.94 -11.25 18.19
N TYR A 287 -10.04 -11.91 18.47
CA TYR A 287 -11.32 -11.24 18.76
C TYR A 287 -11.45 -10.91 20.24
N SER A 288 -12.00 -9.74 20.53
CA SER A 288 -12.41 -9.41 21.90
C SER A 288 -13.47 -10.40 22.39
N ASN A 289 -13.46 -10.75 23.68
CA ASN A 289 -14.39 -11.70 24.32
C ASN A 289 -15.88 -11.33 24.18
N SER A 290 -16.23 -10.19 23.57
CA SER A 290 -17.61 -9.72 23.37
C SER A 290 -18.38 -10.45 22.27
N GLU A 291 -17.70 -11.22 21.39
CA GLU A 291 -18.33 -11.95 20.28
C GLU A 291 -18.38 -13.49 20.48
N MET A 292 -17.93 -13.97 21.64
CA MET A 292 -18.02 -15.39 22.01
C MET A 292 -19.22 -15.67 22.91
N LYS A 293 -20.41 -15.16 22.57
CA LYS A 293 -21.67 -15.56 23.22
C LYS A 293 -22.63 -16.14 22.20
#